data_965bf5bfe21ec8e42ee395cba138d818
#
_entry.id   965bf5bfe21ec8e42ee395cba138d818
#
_cell.length_a   1.000
_cell.length_b   1.000
_cell.length_c   1.000
_cell.angle_alpha   90.00
_cell.angle_beta   90.00
_cell.angle_gamma   90.00
#
_symmetry.space_group_name_H-M   'P 1'
#
loop_
_entity.id
_entity.type
_entity.pdbx_description
1 polymer ?
#
loop_
_entity_poly.entity_id
_entity_poly.type
_entity_poly.pdbx_seq_one_letter_code
_entity_poly.pdbx_strand_id
1 'polypeptide(L)'
;MASATQPNPRLQPLLPGVLLMRRLRMPTKMGLMGLMLLVPLLVLVLSTYGAISNDLAVARGELAGARVATRLVDLVQLLQSHRDLSHRALSGDAQAKTELPAAAKALQAAVDLLNATITDQPDWPKTREQLLALAAGQGPTQRDALFAAHSKQVDALRLLMLQVGEQSGLMLDPEATTYFLMDLTVERAIPWLEALGTTRGIGSALLARGDASTRDRAAVLGRADAVLAQLDDLSFRLGALQRSGYAMPPSWATAKAASQRLSTRTREIFTADALTAEPAAYYAEASAAIQGAVALKNELAQSLVTLLTQRVHDKTTSLWLQMGVAGAGLGLLVYLALAFYASFSGALQALRSAVNASADGDLARPINVQGRDELADIGATLERMNIRLSAMVAEIRSSAVRVGMSGQTVSSSSQQL
;
A
#
# COMPACT_ATOMS: atom_id res chain seq x y z
N MET A 1 31.81 58.52 -29.86
CA MET A 1 32.45 57.23 -29.55
C MET A 1 31.72 56.62 -28.38
N ALA A 2 30.84 55.66 -28.65
CA ALA A 2 30.12 54.94 -27.60
C ALA A 2 31.02 53.84 -27.04
N SER A 3 31.36 53.99 -25.73
CA SER A 3 32.11 52.98 -24.95
C SER A 3 31.28 51.71 -24.88
N ALA A 4 31.74 50.66 -25.60
CA ALA A 4 31.20 49.31 -25.47
C ALA A 4 31.54 48.82 -24.07
N THR A 5 30.56 48.82 -23.18
CA THR A 5 30.66 48.19 -21.86
C THR A 5 30.95 46.71 -22.05
N GLN A 6 32.16 46.27 -21.65
CA GLN A 6 32.54 44.86 -21.68
C GLN A 6 31.55 44.06 -20.79
N PRO A 7 31.03 42.92 -21.27
CA PRO A 7 30.11 42.12 -20.46
C PRO A 7 30.81 41.59 -19.24
N ASN A 8 30.20 41.77 -18.09
CA ASN A 8 30.65 41.31 -16.78
C ASN A 8 31.00 39.80 -16.90
N PRO A 9 32.26 39.38 -16.62
CA PRO A 9 32.69 37.98 -16.79
C PRO A 9 31.84 36.95 -16.00
N ARG A 10 31.13 37.38 -14.95
CA ARG A 10 30.20 36.54 -14.19
C ARG A 10 28.91 36.20 -14.97
N LEU A 11 28.60 36.89 -16.04
CA LEU A 11 27.37 36.69 -16.85
C LEU A 11 27.64 35.87 -18.15
N GLN A 12 28.88 35.51 -18.42
CA GLN A 12 29.21 34.74 -19.65
C GLN A 12 28.46 33.41 -19.78
N PRO A 13 28.28 32.58 -18.71
CA PRO A 13 27.51 31.32 -18.83
C PRO A 13 26.01 31.57 -19.08
N LEU A 14 25.48 32.74 -18.76
CA LEU A 14 24.08 33.10 -18.98
C LEU A 14 23.80 33.72 -20.37
N LEU A 15 24.84 34.04 -21.14
CA LEU A 15 24.70 34.72 -22.44
C LEU A 15 23.76 34.00 -23.41
N PRO A 16 23.78 32.65 -23.61
CA PRO A 16 22.86 31.99 -24.54
C PRO A 16 21.40 32.15 -24.07
N GLY A 17 21.13 32.04 -22.78
CA GLY A 17 19.80 32.24 -22.19
C GLY A 17 19.30 33.68 -22.36
N VAL A 18 20.17 34.66 -22.10
CA VAL A 18 19.88 36.10 -22.30
C VAL A 18 19.55 36.41 -23.74
N LEU A 19 20.32 35.87 -24.71
CA LEU A 19 20.07 36.08 -26.15
C LEU A 19 18.74 35.45 -26.58
N LEU A 20 18.41 34.25 -26.10
CA LEU A 20 17.13 33.62 -26.34
C LEU A 20 15.98 34.46 -25.76
N MET A 21 16.09 34.89 -24.54
CA MET A 21 15.07 35.73 -23.89
C MET A 21 14.86 37.08 -24.54
N ARG A 22 15.91 37.70 -25.12
CA ARG A 22 15.79 38.97 -25.87
C ARG A 22 14.98 38.82 -27.17
N ARG A 23 14.92 37.63 -27.78
CA ARG A 23 14.16 37.36 -29.03
C ARG A 23 12.69 37.06 -28.78
N LEU A 24 12.31 36.69 -27.54
CA LEU A 24 10.95 36.30 -27.22
C LEU A 24 10.10 37.51 -26.80
N ARG A 25 8.82 37.51 -27.15
CA ARG A 25 7.83 38.45 -26.61
C ARG A 25 7.55 38.16 -25.11
N MET A 26 7.16 39.16 -24.38
CA MET A 26 6.98 39.05 -22.93
C MET A 26 6.00 37.94 -22.52
N PRO A 27 4.83 37.74 -23.17
CA PRO A 27 3.95 36.59 -22.88
C PRO A 27 4.64 35.24 -23.02
N THR A 28 5.44 35.07 -24.06
CA THR A 28 6.18 33.81 -24.31
C THR A 28 7.27 33.57 -23.26
N LYS A 29 7.96 34.63 -22.78
CA LYS A 29 8.96 34.51 -21.71
C LYS A 29 8.32 34.02 -20.43
N MET A 30 7.18 34.62 -20.05
CA MET A 30 6.44 34.25 -18.85
C MET A 30 5.87 32.83 -18.94
N GLY A 31 5.32 32.45 -20.10
CA GLY A 31 4.86 31.09 -20.37
C GLY A 31 5.99 30.06 -20.24
N LEU A 32 7.18 30.36 -20.79
CA LEU A 32 8.34 29.49 -20.69
C LEU A 32 8.82 29.32 -19.24
N MET A 33 8.87 30.40 -18.46
CA MET A 33 9.23 30.36 -17.05
C MET A 33 8.19 29.58 -16.23
N GLY A 34 6.90 29.80 -16.48
CA GLY A 34 5.82 29.03 -15.86
C GLY A 34 5.92 27.54 -16.19
N LEU A 35 6.18 27.19 -17.44
CA LEU A 35 6.36 25.80 -17.88
C LEU A 35 7.58 25.14 -17.22
N MET A 36 8.70 25.87 -17.11
CA MET A 36 9.91 25.37 -16.44
C MET A 36 9.70 25.05 -14.97
N LEU A 37 8.80 25.74 -14.28
CA LEU A 37 8.45 25.44 -12.89
C LEU A 37 7.37 24.34 -12.79
N LEU A 38 6.40 24.37 -13.69
CA LEU A 38 5.23 23.46 -13.64
C LEU A 38 5.57 22.04 -14.06
N VAL A 39 6.43 21.86 -15.08
CA VAL A 39 6.78 20.53 -15.60
C VAL A 39 7.53 19.68 -14.56
N PRO A 40 8.61 20.14 -13.89
CA PRO A 40 9.27 19.36 -12.84
C PRO A 40 8.35 19.04 -11.67
N LEU A 41 7.48 19.99 -11.28
CA LEU A 41 6.53 19.79 -10.21
C LEU A 41 5.49 18.72 -10.57
N LEU A 42 4.97 18.75 -11.80
CA LEU A 42 4.05 17.73 -12.29
C LEU A 42 4.71 16.35 -12.36
N VAL A 43 5.95 16.26 -12.82
CA VAL A 43 6.74 15.02 -12.83
C VAL A 43 6.90 14.49 -11.40
N LEU A 44 7.21 15.36 -10.44
CA LEU A 44 7.33 14.97 -9.03
C LEU A 44 6.01 14.43 -8.47
N VAL A 45 4.89 15.12 -8.73
CA VAL A 45 3.55 14.67 -8.28
C VAL A 45 3.18 13.32 -8.89
N LEU A 46 3.41 13.13 -10.20
CA LEU A 46 3.13 11.86 -10.89
C LEU A 46 4.03 10.73 -10.39
N SER A 47 5.31 11.00 -10.15
CA SER A 47 6.25 10.03 -9.58
C SER A 47 5.84 9.61 -8.17
N THR A 48 5.46 10.57 -7.31
CA THR A 48 4.99 10.29 -5.95
C THR A 48 3.69 9.49 -5.96
N TYR A 49 2.74 9.86 -6.84
CA TYR A 49 1.52 9.09 -7.03
C TYR A 49 1.82 7.64 -7.46
N GLY A 50 2.72 7.45 -8.43
CA GLY A 50 3.13 6.13 -8.90
C GLY A 50 3.74 5.28 -7.78
N ALA A 51 4.64 5.86 -6.98
CA ALA A 51 5.26 5.17 -5.85
C ALA A 51 4.23 4.73 -4.80
N ILE A 52 3.37 5.64 -4.33
CA ILE A 52 2.37 5.33 -3.29
C ILE A 52 1.29 4.37 -3.82
N SER A 53 0.88 4.51 -5.09
CA SER A 53 -0.12 3.61 -5.69
C SER A 53 0.43 2.18 -5.84
N ASN A 54 1.71 2.04 -6.17
CA ASN A 54 2.38 0.73 -6.20
C ASN A 54 2.45 0.10 -4.79
N ASP A 55 2.88 0.86 -3.78
CA ASP A 55 2.89 0.41 -2.39
C ASP A 55 1.51 -0.02 -1.89
N LEU A 56 0.47 0.71 -2.29
CA LEU A 56 -0.92 0.38 -1.96
C LEU A 56 -1.38 -0.91 -2.67
N ALA A 57 -0.96 -1.12 -3.91
CA ALA A 57 -1.25 -2.34 -4.65
C ALA A 57 -0.59 -3.56 -3.98
N VAL A 58 0.68 -3.45 -3.55
CA VAL A 58 1.39 -4.49 -2.77
C VAL A 58 0.63 -4.79 -1.49
N ALA A 59 0.33 -3.78 -0.66
CA ALA A 59 -0.37 -3.99 0.61
C ALA A 59 -1.77 -4.63 0.43
N ARG A 60 -2.48 -4.30 -0.65
CA ARG A 60 -3.75 -4.97 -1.00
C ARG A 60 -3.55 -6.42 -1.42
N GLY A 61 -2.48 -6.72 -2.14
CA GLY A 61 -2.08 -8.08 -2.49
C GLY A 61 -1.80 -8.92 -1.25
N GLU A 62 -0.98 -8.41 -0.32
CA GLU A 62 -0.67 -9.06 0.96
C GLU A 62 -1.94 -9.34 1.78
N LEU A 63 -2.84 -8.36 1.90
CA LEU A 63 -4.12 -8.54 2.59
C LEU A 63 -5.02 -9.59 1.93
N ALA A 64 -5.08 -9.61 0.61
CA ALA A 64 -5.84 -10.62 -0.14
C ALA A 64 -5.25 -12.02 0.09
N GLY A 65 -3.93 -12.16 0.00
CA GLY A 65 -3.21 -13.39 0.29
C GLY A 65 -3.43 -13.90 1.71
N ALA A 66 -3.35 -13.02 2.71
CA ALA A 66 -3.58 -13.36 4.12
C ALA A 66 -5.00 -13.89 4.36
N ARG A 67 -6.01 -13.30 3.72
CA ARG A 67 -7.41 -13.76 3.81
C ARG A 67 -7.59 -15.14 3.17
N VAL A 68 -6.97 -15.38 2.03
CA VAL A 68 -7.00 -16.70 1.36
C VAL A 68 -6.26 -17.73 2.20
N ALA A 69 -5.07 -17.42 2.70
CA ALA A 69 -4.28 -18.28 3.56
C ALA A 69 -5.06 -18.69 4.83
N THR A 70 -5.74 -17.77 5.48
CA THR A 70 -6.59 -18.06 6.65
C THR A 70 -7.67 -19.08 6.30
N ARG A 71 -8.37 -18.91 5.17
CA ARG A 71 -9.40 -19.87 4.70
C ARG A 71 -8.82 -21.24 4.34
N LEU A 72 -7.59 -21.28 3.78
CA LEU A 72 -6.91 -22.53 3.50
C LEU A 72 -6.57 -23.30 4.77
N VAL A 73 -6.11 -22.62 5.82
CA VAL A 73 -5.86 -23.27 7.12
C VAL A 73 -7.16 -23.80 7.73
N ASP A 74 -8.27 -23.04 7.63
CA ASP A 74 -9.59 -23.51 8.09
C ASP A 74 -10.03 -24.79 7.29
N LEU A 75 -9.80 -24.80 5.98
CA LEU A 75 -10.08 -25.98 5.13
C LEU A 75 -9.24 -27.19 5.54
N VAL A 76 -7.94 -26.99 5.86
CA VAL A 76 -7.08 -28.05 6.39
C VAL A 76 -7.63 -28.63 7.67
N GLN A 77 -8.12 -27.80 8.61
CA GLN A 77 -8.73 -28.26 9.85
C GLN A 77 -9.99 -29.11 9.63
N LEU A 78 -10.85 -28.70 8.69
CA LEU A 78 -12.04 -29.46 8.30
C LEU A 78 -11.66 -30.78 7.66
N LEU A 79 -10.64 -30.80 6.81
CA LEU A 79 -10.10 -32.00 6.17
C LEU A 79 -9.52 -32.97 7.21
N GLN A 80 -8.76 -32.48 8.19
CA GLN A 80 -8.22 -33.26 9.31
C GLN A 80 -9.34 -33.84 10.19
N SER A 81 -10.39 -33.05 10.46
CA SER A 81 -11.56 -33.53 11.20
C SER A 81 -12.29 -34.64 10.44
N HIS A 82 -12.51 -34.45 9.13
CA HIS A 82 -13.12 -35.47 8.27
C HIS A 82 -12.26 -36.72 8.19
N ARG A 83 -10.92 -36.62 8.09
CA ARG A 83 -9.97 -37.74 8.15
C ARG A 83 -10.14 -38.54 9.42
N ASP A 84 -10.16 -37.88 10.57
CA ASP A 84 -10.21 -38.54 11.86
C ASP A 84 -11.55 -39.23 12.08
N LEU A 85 -12.65 -38.60 11.70
CA LEU A 85 -13.99 -39.21 11.77
C LEU A 85 -14.09 -40.41 10.81
N SER A 86 -13.58 -40.30 9.58
CA SER A 86 -13.56 -41.38 8.62
C SER A 86 -12.76 -42.59 9.15
N HIS A 87 -11.58 -42.31 9.72
CA HIS A 87 -10.71 -43.35 10.29
C HIS A 87 -11.37 -44.06 11.48
N ARG A 88 -12.01 -43.31 12.39
CA ARG A 88 -12.77 -43.86 13.54
C ARG A 88 -14.01 -44.65 13.08
N ALA A 89 -14.76 -44.09 12.11
CA ALA A 89 -15.94 -44.77 11.57
C ALA A 89 -15.62 -46.14 10.92
N LEU A 90 -14.50 -46.23 10.18
CA LEU A 90 -13.97 -47.48 9.63
C LEU A 90 -13.43 -48.42 10.71
N SER A 91 -13.06 -47.90 11.89
CA SER A 91 -12.65 -48.70 13.04
C SER A 91 -13.85 -49.15 13.90
N GLY A 92 -15.08 -48.88 13.51
CA GLY A 92 -16.29 -49.37 14.18
C GLY A 92 -16.94 -48.36 15.13
N ASP A 93 -16.41 -47.15 15.27
CA ASP A 93 -16.96 -46.10 16.14
C ASP A 93 -18.32 -45.61 15.62
N ALA A 94 -19.39 -45.88 16.39
CA ALA A 94 -20.76 -45.53 16.01
C ALA A 94 -21.02 -44.02 16.05
N GLN A 95 -20.38 -43.30 16.98
CA GLN A 95 -20.49 -41.85 17.08
C GLN A 95 -19.84 -41.18 15.89
N ALA A 96 -18.65 -41.61 15.51
CA ALA A 96 -17.95 -41.09 14.34
C ALA A 96 -18.76 -41.30 13.05
N LYS A 97 -19.44 -42.46 12.90
CA LYS A 97 -20.35 -42.71 11.78
C LYS A 97 -21.49 -41.69 11.71
N THR A 98 -22.02 -41.28 12.87
CA THR A 98 -23.11 -40.31 12.95
C THR A 98 -22.64 -38.87 12.66
N GLU A 99 -21.41 -38.52 13.04
CA GLU A 99 -20.82 -37.18 12.86
C GLU A 99 -20.23 -36.96 11.46
N LEU A 100 -19.80 -38.02 10.79
CA LEU A 100 -19.09 -37.96 9.50
C LEU A 100 -19.88 -37.20 8.40
N PRO A 101 -21.20 -37.38 8.21
CA PRO A 101 -21.95 -36.63 7.19
C PRO A 101 -21.94 -35.13 7.40
N ALA A 102 -21.98 -34.67 8.66
CA ALA A 102 -21.89 -33.24 8.98
C ALA A 102 -20.51 -32.67 8.65
N ALA A 103 -19.43 -33.42 8.97
CA ALA A 103 -18.06 -33.03 8.64
C ALA A 103 -17.82 -33.02 7.12
N ALA A 104 -18.38 -33.97 6.39
CA ALA A 104 -18.33 -34.02 4.92
C ALA A 104 -18.99 -32.77 4.29
N LYS A 105 -20.18 -32.40 4.79
CA LYS A 105 -20.90 -31.20 4.33
C LYS A 105 -20.12 -29.92 4.64
N ALA A 106 -19.52 -29.82 5.83
CA ALA A 106 -18.69 -28.68 6.21
C ALA A 106 -17.46 -28.55 5.33
N LEU A 107 -16.78 -29.67 5.04
CA LEU A 107 -15.63 -29.73 4.13
C LEU A 107 -16.02 -29.28 2.72
N GLN A 108 -17.12 -29.79 2.17
CA GLN A 108 -17.65 -29.40 0.84
C GLN A 108 -17.95 -27.88 0.79
N ALA A 109 -18.65 -27.34 1.77
CA ALA A 109 -18.99 -25.92 1.84
C ALA A 109 -17.74 -25.02 1.89
N ALA A 110 -16.69 -25.44 2.63
CA ALA A 110 -15.43 -24.70 2.68
C ALA A 110 -14.67 -24.74 1.35
N VAL A 111 -14.68 -25.89 0.65
CA VAL A 111 -14.11 -26.02 -0.70
C VAL A 111 -14.83 -25.10 -1.71
N ASP A 112 -16.16 -25.05 -1.67
CA ASP A 112 -16.95 -24.20 -2.58
C ASP A 112 -16.74 -22.72 -2.28
N LEU A 113 -16.66 -22.32 -1.01
CA LEU A 113 -16.34 -20.93 -0.60
C LEU A 113 -14.93 -20.51 -1.07
N LEU A 114 -13.96 -21.42 -0.96
CA LEU A 114 -12.59 -21.13 -1.38
C LEU A 114 -12.50 -21.05 -2.90
N ASN A 115 -13.24 -21.88 -3.64
CA ASN A 115 -13.28 -21.88 -5.11
C ASN A 115 -13.71 -20.53 -5.69
N ALA A 116 -14.56 -19.79 -5.01
CA ALA A 116 -14.95 -18.43 -5.42
C ALA A 116 -13.82 -17.39 -5.24
N THR A 117 -12.76 -17.74 -4.51
CA THR A 117 -11.69 -16.80 -4.13
C THR A 117 -10.34 -17.13 -4.80
N ILE A 118 -10.10 -18.42 -5.10
CA ILE A 118 -8.86 -18.90 -5.74
C ILE A 118 -9.16 -19.20 -7.21
N THR A 119 -8.91 -18.21 -8.10
CA THR A 119 -9.16 -18.39 -9.55
C THR A 119 -7.90 -18.73 -10.32
N ASP A 120 -6.71 -18.30 -9.85
CA ASP A 120 -5.48 -18.26 -10.64
C ASP A 120 -4.40 -19.27 -10.17
N GLN A 121 -4.83 -20.29 -9.39
CA GLN A 121 -3.92 -21.34 -8.91
C GLN A 121 -4.04 -22.61 -9.79
N PRO A 122 -2.99 -22.96 -10.56
CA PRO A 122 -3.07 -24.07 -11.53
C PRO A 122 -3.34 -25.43 -10.89
N ASP A 123 -2.90 -25.65 -9.65
CA ASP A 123 -3.09 -26.91 -8.92
C ASP A 123 -4.44 -27.00 -8.20
N TRP A 124 -5.17 -25.90 -8.08
CA TRP A 124 -6.44 -25.85 -7.35
C TRP A 124 -7.55 -26.73 -7.95
N PRO A 125 -7.81 -26.75 -9.27
CA PRO A 125 -8.87 -27.58 -9.83
C PRO A 125 -8.71 -29.06 -9.48
N LYS A 126 -7.49 -29.60 -9.58
CA LYS A 126 -7.18 -30.99 -9.24
C LYS A 126 -7.32 -31.25 -7.73
N THR A 127 -6.80 -30.36 -6.90
CA THR A 127 -6.91 -30.47 -5.43
C THR A 127 -8.37 -30.41 -5.01
N ARG A 128 -9.16 -29.48 -5.57
CA ARG A 128 -10.60 -29.36 -5.33
C ARG A 128 -11.35 -30.66 -5.67
N GLU A 129 -11.13 -31.24 -6.84
CA GLU A 129 -11.74 -32.51 -7.25
C GLU A 129 -11.46 -33.64 -6.24
N GLN A 130 -10.21 -33.76 -5.81
CA GLN A 130 -9.81 -34.77 -4.85
C GLN A 130 -10.42 -34.54 -3.46
N LEU A 131 -10.52 -33.30 -2.99
CA LEU A 131 -11.18 -32.96 -1.74
C LEU A 131 -12.67 -33.29 -1.77
N LEU A 132 -13.36 -32.97 -2.86
CA LEU A 132 -14.79 -33.29 -3.05
C LEU A 132 -15.03 -34.79 -3.14
N ALA A 133 -14.14 -35.54 -3.79
CA ALA A 133 -14.20 -37.00 -3.84
C ALA A 133 -14.06 -37.60 -2.44
N LEU A 134 -13.12 -37.12 -1.60
CA LEU A 134 -12.99 -37.57 -0.22
C LEU A 134 -14.24 -37.22 0.61
N ALA A 135 -14.78 -36.01 0.48
CA ALA A 135 -16.01 -35.60 1.17
C ALA A 135 -17.22 -36.46 0.76
N ALA A 136 -17.29 -36.89 -0.51
CA ALA A 136 -18.36 -37.77 -1.04
C ALA A 136 -18.14 -39.26 -0.68
N GLY A 137 -17.11 -39.60 0.09
CA GLY A 137 -16.80 -41.01 0.43
C GLY A 137 -16.24 -41.86 -0.74
N GLN A 138 -15.77 -41.20 -1.80
CA GLN A 138 -15.21 -41.85 -3.01
C GLN A 138 -13.69 -42.12 -2.86
N GLY A 139 -13.16 -42.16 -1.64
CA GLY A 139 -11.77 -42.47 -1.32
C GLY A 139 -11.49 -43.97 -1.24
N PRO A 140 -10.24 -44.34 -0.91
CA PRO A 140 -9.88 -45.72 -0.64
C PRO A 140 -10.75 -46.34 0.46
N THR A 141 -11.13 -47.60 0.30
CA THR A 141 -11.97 -48.31 1.28
C THR A 141 -11.17 -48.87 2.48
N GLN A 142 -9.87 -49.04 2.30
CA GLN A 142 -8.98 -49.44 3.39
C GLN A 142 -8.67 -48.22 4.30
N ARG A 143 -8.80 -48.42 5.61
CA ARG A 143 -8.63 -47.42 6.64
C ARG A 143 -7.33 -46.63 6.50
N ASP A 144 -6.19 -47.33 6.46
CA ASP A 144 -4.86 -46.68 6.43
C ASP A 144 -4.59 -45.98 5.09
N ALA A 145 -5.08 -46.55 3.97
CA ALA A 145 -5.01 -45.92 2.67
C ALA A 145 -5.88 -44.65 2.58
N LEU A 146 -7.07 -44.65 3.20
CA LEU A 146 -7.93 -43.46 3.28
C LEU A 146 -7.29 -42.37 4.13
N PHE A 147 -6.68 -42.74 5.28
CA PHE A 147 -5.94 -41.77 6.12
C PHE A 147 -4.79 -41.15 5.33
N ALA A 148 -4.00 -41.93 4.61
CA ALA A 148 -2.91 -41.45 3.77
C ALA A 148 -3.41 -40.52 2.63
N ALA A 149 -4.59 -40.82 2.03
CA ALA A 149 -5.18 -39.97 1.00
C ALA A 149 -5.55 -38.59 1.53
N HIS A 150 -6.13 -38.52 2.72
CA HIS A 150 -6.40 -37.25 3.38
C HIS A 150 -5.13 -36.46 3.71
N SER A 151 -4.12 -37.12 4.29
CA SER A 151 -2.83 -36.50 4.62
C SER A 151 -2.13 -35.94 3.38
N LYS A 152 -2.21 -36.65 2.25
CA LYS A 152 -1.70 -36.13 0.96
C LYS A 152 -2.42 -34.81 0.54
N GLN A 153 -3.72 -34.70 0.80
CA GLN A 153 -4.44 -33.46 0.50
C GLN A 153 -4.10 -32.34 1.47
N VAL A 154 -3.79 -32.64 2.74
CA VAL A 154 -3.24 -31.64 3.69
C VAL A 154 -1.92 -31.07 3.15
N ASP A 155 -1.03 -31.92 2.65
CA ASP A 155 0.23 -31.47 2.03
C ASP A 155 0.00 -30.62 0.78
N ALA A 156 -0.97 -31.01 -0.08
CA ALA A 156 -1.32 -30.26 -1.27
C ALA A 156 -1.87 -28.84 -0.91
N LEU A 157 -2.73 -28.76 0.09
CA LEU A 157 -3.25 -27.48 0.60
C LEU A 157 -2.15 -26.62 1.20
N ARG A 158 -1.19 -27.22 1.91
CA ARG A 158 -0.02 -26.50 2.45
C ARG A 158 0.82 -25.90 1.32
N LEU A 159 1.11 -26.65 0.26
CA LEU A 159 1.83 -26.13 -0.90
C LEU A 159 1.06 -25.01 -1.60
N LEU A 160 -0.25 -25.18 -1.78
CA LEU A 160 -1.12 -24.14 -2.33
C LEU A 160 -1.08 -22.86 -1.50
N MET A 161 -1.06 -22.98 -0.16
CA MET A 161 -0.97 -21.83 0.73
C MET A 161 0.36 -21.08 0.58
N LEU A 162 1.48 -21.79 0.42
CA LEU A 162 2.78 -21.18 0.13
C LEU A 162 2.77 -20.45 -1.22
N GLN A 163 2.18 -21.03 -2.26
CA GLN A 163 2.03 -20.38 -3.57
C GLN A 163 1.20 -19.11 -3.50
N VAL A 164 0.09 -19.13 -2.76
CA VAL A 164 -0.74 -17.93 -2.50
C VAL A 164 0.06 -16.85 -1.76
N GLY A 165 0.83 -17.23 -0.74
CA GLY A 165 1.69 -16.32 0.01
C GLY A 165 2.77 -15.67 -0.87
N GLU A 166 3.40 -16.46 -1.75
CA GLU A 166 4.40 -15.98 -2.70
C GLU A 166 3.79 -14.98 -3.72
N GLN A 167 2.73 -15.38 -4.40
CA GLN A 167 2.11 -14.59 -5.47
C GLN A 167 1.46 -13.30 -4.97
N SER A 168 0.96 -13.30 -3.74
CA SER A 168 0.39 -12.10 -3.12
C SER A 168 1.44 -11.13 -2.56
N GLY A 169 2.73 -11.49 -2.56
CA GLY A 169 3.80 -10.75 -1.91
C GLY A 169 3.84 -10.90 -0.38
N LEU A 170 2.89 -11.63 0.21
CA LEU A 170 2.75 -11.77 1.67
C LEU A 170 4.00 -12.39 2.33
N MET A 171 4.71 -13.29 1.63
CA MET A 171 5.95 -13.92 2.13
C MET A 171 7.15 -12.95 2.13
N LEU A 172 7.06 -11.82 1.44
CA LEU A 172 8.11 -10.81 1.32
C LEU A 172 7.77 -9.54 2.10
N ASP A 173 6.87 -9.62 3.08
CA ASP A 173 6.43 -8.48 3.89
C ASP A 173 7.64 -7.79 4.57
N PRO A 174 7.86 -6.49 4.33
CA PRO A 174 9.00 -5.76 4.87
C PRO A 174 8.88 -5.41 6.36
N GLU A 175 7.69 -5.51 6.95
CA GLU A 175 7.47 -5.19 8.35
C GLU A 175 7.61 -6.43 9.24
N ALA A 176 8.53 -6.37 10.21
CA ALA A 176 8.88 -7.52 11.05
C ALA A 176 7.66 -8.15 11.75
N THR A 177 6.74 -7.33 12.27
CA THR A 177 5.56 -7.84 13.00
C THR A 177 4.63 -8.64 12.09
N THR A 178 4.26 -8.11 10.94
CA THR A 178 3.38 -8.80 9.98
C THR A 178 4.10 -9.96 9.31
N TYR A 179 5.42 -9.86 9.08
CA TYR A 179 6.24 -10.99 8.62
C TYR A 179 6.18 -12.19 9.58
N PHE A 180 6.41 -11.98 10.89
CA PHE A 180 6.35 -13.08 11.86
C PHE A 180 4.93 -13.61 12.06
N LEU A 181 3.91 -12.77 11.99
CA LEU A 181 2.52 -13.23 12.00
C LEU A 181 2.20 -14.08 10.76
N MET A 182 2.69 -13.69 9.59
CA MET A 182 2.56 -14.46 8.35
C MET A 182 3.29 -15.81 8.47
N ASP A 183 4.56 -15.81 8.87
CA ASP A 183 5.35 -17.04 9.03
C ASP A 183 4.67 -18.03 9.97
N LEU A 184 4.19 -17.57 11.13
CA LEU A 184 3.47 -18.38 12.09
C LEU A 184 2.14 -18.93 11.54
N THR A 185 1.42 -18.15 10.75
CA THR A 185 0.09 -18.52 10.22
C THR A 185 0.20 -19.37 8.96
N VAL A 186 1.07 -18.97 8.01
CA VAL A 186 1.16 -19.58 6.67
C VAL A 186 2.11 -20.78 6.67
N GLU A 187 3.26 -20.66 7.30
CA GLU A 187 4.27 -21.72 7.20
C GLU A 187 4.23 -22.72 8.35
N ARG A 188 3.88 -22.29 9.57
CA ARG A 188 4.06 -23.11 10.78
C ARG A 188 2.75 -23.72 11.32
N ALA A 189 1.60 -23.08 11.08
CA ALA A 189 0.35 -23.58 11.64
C ALA A 189 -0.03 -24.97 11.15
N ILE A 190 0.06 -25.25 9.84
CA ILE A 190 -0.33 -26.54 9.27
C ILE A 190 0.60 -27.67 9.74
N PRO A 191 1.94 -27.57 9.66
CA PRO A 191 2.84 -28.63 10.17
C PRO A 191 2.60 -28.98 11.64
N TRP A 192 2.35 -27.97 12.48
CA TRP A 192 2.06 -28.20 13.90
C TRP A 192 0.73 -28.89 14.11
N LEU A 193 -0.35 -28.39 13.49
CA LEU A 193 -1.67 -29.03 13.55
C LEU A 193 -1.66 -30.47 13.01
N GLU A 194 -0.87 -30.73 11.94
CA GLU A 194 -0.71 -32.08 11.39
C GLU A 194 0.06 -33.00 12.33
N ALA A 195 1.11 -32.50 12.99
CA ALA A 195 1.83 -33.28 14.01
C ALA A 195 0.89 -33.68 15.18
N LEU A 196 0.09 -32.74 15.69
CA LEU A 196 -0.91 -33.01 16.72
C LEU A 196 -2.00 -33.98 16.25
N GLY A 197 -2.57 -33.75 15.07
CA GLY A 197 -3.63 -34.57 14.48
C GLY A 197 -3.20 -36.00 14.20
N THR A 198 -2.00 -36.19 13.64
CA THR A 198 -1.46 -37.52 13.38
C THR A 198 -1.09 -38.25 14.67
N THR A 199 -0.54 -37.55 15.68
CA THR A 199 -0.30 -38.11 17.02
C THR A 199 -1.59 -38.63 17.63
N ARG A 200 -2.67 -37.81 17.60
CA ARG A 200 -4.00 -38.22 18.04
C ARG A 200 -4.51 -39.45 17.29
N GLY A 201 -4.52 -39.40 15.95
CA GLY A 201 -5.11 -40.45 15.12
C GLY A 201 -4.40 -41.78 15.28
N ILE A 202 -3.08 -41.81 15.19
CA ILE A 202 -2.27 -43.03 15.30
C ILE A 202 -2.32 -43.55 16.75
N GLY A 203 -2.11 -42.67 17.74
CA GLY A 203 -2.09 -43.07 19.14
C GLY A 203 -3.42 -43.68 19.60
N SER A 204 -4.55 -43.01 19.29
CA SER A 204 -5.88 -43.52 19.64
C SER A 204 -6.21 -44.86 18.96
N ALA A 205 -5.80 -45.04 17.71
CA ALA A 205 -6.02 -46.27 16.98
C ALA A 205 -5.24 -47.47 17.58
N LEU A 206 -3.98 -47.23 17.99
CA LEU A 206 -3.16 -48.24 18.66
C LEU A 206 -3.72 -48.63 20.04
N LEU A 207 -4.17 -47.66 20.80
CA LEU A 207 -4.81 -47.89 22.09
C LEU A 207 -6.12 -48.65 21.94
N ALA A 208 -6.95 -48.31 20.95
CA ALA A 208 -8.22 -49.02 20.73
C ALA A 208 -7.99 -50.48 20.28
N ARG A 209 -6.88 -50.76 19.63
CA ARG A 209 -6.46 -52.12 19.24
C ARG A 209 -5.93 -52.92 20.42
N GLY A 210 -5.40 -52.25 21.44
CA GLY A 210 -4.83 -52.82 22.64
C GLY A 210 -3.42 -53.41 22.48
N ASP A 211 -2.86 -53.35 21.25
CA ASP A 211 -1.51 -53.79 20.92
C ASP A 211 -0.78 -52.79 19.99
N ALA A 212 0.53 -52.79 20.03
CA ALA A 212 1.37 -52.03 19.13
C ALA A 212 2.69 -52.77 18.87
N SER A 213 3.00 -53.01 17.62
CA SER A 213 4.32 -53.52 17.22
C SER A 213 5.42 -52.51 17.53
N THR A 214 6.67 -52.93 17.58
CA THR A 214 7.81 -52.01 17.73
C THR A 214 7.82 -50.92 16.67
N ARG A 215 7.42 -51.24 15.45
CA ARG A 215 7.28 -50.25 14.37
C ARG A 215 6.17 -49.22 14.64
N ASP A 216 5.01 -49.70 15.13
CA ASP A 216 3.89 -48.80 15.50
C ASP A 216 4.28 -47.87 16.61
N ARG A 217 4.93 -48.39 17.66
CA ARG A 217 5.45 -47.59 18.78
C ARG A 217 6.45 -46.51 18.30
N ALA A 218 7.42 -46.93 17.48
CA ALA A 218 8.39 -46.00 16.90
C ALA A 218 7.71 -44.89 16.06
N ALA A 219 6.67 -45.24 15.27
CA ALA A 219 5.95 -44.28 14.46
C ALA A 219 5.20 -43.24 15.32
N VAL A 220 4.47 -43.64 16.37
CA VAL A 220 3.75 -42.70 17.22
C VAL A 220 4.68 -41.83 18.09
N LEU A 221 5.78 -42.42 18.58
CA LEU A 221 6.82 -41.69 19.31
C LEU A 221 7.49 -40.64 18.42
N GLY A 222 7.81 -40.98 17.17
CA GLY A 222 8.32 -40.01 16.21
C GLY A 222 7.35 -38.85 15.91
N ARG A 223 6.02 -39.08 15.99
CA ARG A 223 5.02 -37.98 15.89
C ARG A 223 5.01 -37.12 17.13
N ALA A 224 5.13 -37.71 18.33
CA ALA A 224 5.25 -36.94 19.56
C ALA A 224 6.52 -36.06 19.58
N ASP A 225 7.64 -36.59 19.04
CA ASP A 225 8.86 -35.81 18.87
C ASP A 225 8.69 -34.67 17.87
N ALA A 226 7.98 -34.90 16.77
CA ALA A 226 7.66 -33.84 15.81
C ALA A 226 6.81 -32.72 16.45
N VAL A 227 5.87 -33.04 17.38
CA VAL A 227 5.13 -32.01 18.11
C VAL A 227 6.08 -31.12 18.92
N LEU A 228 7.06 -31.69 19.63
CA LEU A 228 8.03 -30.91 20.41
C LEU A 228 8.92 -30.05 19.51
N ALA A 229 9.39 -30.59 18.40
CA ALA A 229 10.20 -29.82 17.44
C ALA A 229 9.42 -28.62 16.86
N GLN A 230 8.11 -28.80 16.57
CA GLN A 230 7.27 -27.68 16.15
C GLN A 230 7.08 -26.64 17.26
N LEU A 231 6.93 -27.07 18.52
CA LEU A 231 6.80 -26.13 19.66
C LEU A 231 8.09 -25.33 19.88
N ASP A 232 9.27 -25.90 19.69
CA ASP A 232 10.53 -25.19 19.83
C ASP A 232 10.68 -24.12 18.73
N ASP A 233 10.36 -24.47 17.47
CA ASP A 233 10.35 -23.50 16.37
C ASP A 233 9.32 -22.38 16.60
N LEU A 234 8.08 -22.71 16.98
CA LEU A 234 7.04 -21.73 17.32
C LEU A 234 7.46 -20.82 18.48
N SER A 235 8.09 -21.38 19.53
CA SER A 235 8.59 -20.61 20.67
C SER A 235 9.62 -19.58 20.23
N PHE A 236 10.54 -19.97 19.35
CA PHE A 236 11.56 -19.07 18.78
C PHE A 236 10.93 -17.94 17.96
N ARG A 237 9.96 -18.28 17.07
CA ARG A 237 9.26 -17.33 16.20
C ARG A 237 8.39 -16.36 16.98
N LEU A 238 7.64 -16.84 17.96
CA LEU A 238 6.85 -16.00 18.86
C LEU A 238 7.74 -15.08 19.71
N GLY A 239 8.91 -15.54 20.14
CA GLY A 239 9.91 -14.67 20.75
C GLY A 239 10.43 -13.58 19.81
N ALA A 240 10.59 -13.87 18.52
CA ALA A 240 10.95 -12.87 17.52
C ALA A 240 9.80 -11.88 17.28
N LEU A 241 8.55 -12.37 17.19
CA LEU A 241 7.35 -11.52 17.11
C LEU A 241 7.25 -10.57 18.32
N GLN A 242 7.54 -11.05 19.52
CA GLN A 242 7.55 -10.21 20.72
C GLN A 242 8.64 -9.12 20.65
N ARG A 243 9.83 -9.47 20.16
CA ARG A 243 10.91 -8.48 19.96
C ARG A 243 10.59 -7.44 18.88
N SER A 244 9.67 -7.71 17.94
CA SER A 244 9.17 -6.73 16.98
C SER A 244 8.15 -5.75 17.57
N GLY A 245 7.84 -5.85 18.87
CA GLY A 245 6.90 -4.99 19.58
C GLY A 245 5.48 -5.53 19.70
N TYR A 246 5.21 -6.74 19.22
CA TYR A 246 3.90 -7.38 19.36
C TYR A 246 3.76 -8.07 20.70
N ALA A 247 2.60 -7.95 21.36
CA ALA A 247 2.34 -8.63 22.64
C ALA A 247 2.26 -10.16 22.42
N MET A 248 2.76 -10.94 23.39
CA MET A 248 2.62 -12.41 23.33
C MET A 248 1.14 -12.78 23.28
N PRO A 249 0.70 -13.63 22.33
CA PRO A 249 -0.69 -14.06 22.25
C PRO A 249 -1.15 -14.76 23.53
N PRO A 250 -2.29 -14.37 24.12
CA PRO A 250 -2.83 -15.00 25.35
C PRO A 250 -3.02 -16.51 25.24
N SER A 251 -3.40 -17.01 24.06
CA SER A 251 -3.61 -18.44 23.80
C SER A 251 -2.32 -19.27 23.80
N TRP A 252 -1.13 -18.65 23.64
CA TRP A 252 0.13 -19.37 23.50
C TRP A 252 0.48 -20.28 24.68
N ALA A 253 0.38 -19.75 25.90
CA ALA A 253 0.75 -20.52 27.10
C ALA A 253 -0.09 -21.80 27.23
N THR A 254 -1.39 -21.71 26.99
CA THR A 254 -2.33 -22.84 27.02
C THR A 254 -2.04 -23.85 25.89
N ALA A 255 -1.84 -23.36 24.68
CA ALA A 255 -1.54 -24.19 23.50
C ALA A 255 -0.22 -24.96 23.68
N LYS A 256 0.82 -24.27 24.15
CA LYS A 256 2.13 -24.87 24.45
C LYS A 256 2.02 -25.98 25.50
N ALA A 257 1.41 -25.66 26.64
CA ALA A 257 1.28 -26.61 27.75
C ALA A 257 0.45 -27.84 27.34
N ALA A 258 -0.63 -27.67 26.59
CA ALA A 258 -1.44 -28.79 26.10
C ALA A 258 -0.67 -29.70 25.13
N SER A 259 0.08 -29.11 24.20
CA SER A 259 0.89 -29.86 23.24
C SER A 259 2.05 -30.61 23.91
N GLN A 260 2.70 -29.99 24.89
CA GLN A 260 3.74 -30.63 25.70
C GLN A 260 3.17 -31.82 26.49
N ARG A 261 2.02 -31.64 27.15
CA ARG A 261 1.34 -32.73 27.87
C ARG A 261 1.03 -33.90 26.94
N LEU A 262 0.45 -33.64 25.77
CA LEU A 262 0.17 -34.69 24.79
C LEU A 262 1.43 -35.46 24.41
N SER A 263 2.53 -34.76 24.09
CA SER A 263 3.79 -35.43 23.72
C SER A 263 4.36 -36.26 24.87
N THR A 264 4.37 -35.74 26.10
CA THR A 264 4.82 -36.47 27.31
C THR A 264 3.94 -37.69 27.55
N ARG A 265 2.62 -37.53 27.51
CA ARG A 265 1.66 -38.60 27.69
C ARG A 265 1.79 -39.70 26.64
N THR A 266 2.00 -39.30 25.38
CA THR A 266 2.26 -40.29 24.29
C THR A 266 3.53 -41.09 24.57
N ARG A 267 4.61 -40.44 25.00
CA ARG A 267 5.86 -41.16 25.37
C ARG A 267 5.63 -42.11 26.56
N GLU A 268 5.03 -41.67 27.62
CA GLU A 268 4.74 -42.53 28.77
C GLU A 268 3.97 -43.80 28.37
N ILE A 269 2.90 -43.66 27.59
CA ILE A 269 2.05 -44.74 27.15
C ILE A 269 2.80 -45.73 26.25
N PHE A 270 3.48 -45.21 25.19
CA PHE A 270 4.03 -46.06 24.12
C PHE A 270 5.45 -46.57 24.39
N THR A 271 6.09 -46.13 25.49
CA THR A 271 7.31 -46.76 26.03
C THR A 271 7.04 -47.80 27.11
N ALA A 272 5.85 -47.85 27.66
CA ALA A 272 5.47 -48.86 28.63
C ALA A 272 5.33 -50.26 27.97
N ASP A 273 5.56 -51.32 28.76
CA ASP A 273 5.47 -52.70 28.25
C ASP A 273 4.04 -53.03 27.78
N ALA A 274 3.03 -52.62 28.51
CA ALA A 274 1.61 -52.81 28.19
C ALA A 274 0.89 -51.50 27.90
N LEU A 275 0.00 -51.51 26.92
CA LEU A 275 -0.88 -50.39 26.58
C LEU A 275 -2.12 -50.43 27.48
N THR A 276 -2.07 -49.76 28.60
CA THR A 276 -3.17 -49.72 29.61
C THR A 276 -3.97 -48.46 29.59
N ALA A 277 -3.58 -47.47 28.78
CA ALA A 277 -4.28 -46.16 28.74
C ALA A 277 -5.61 -46.29 28.02
N GLU A 278 -6.63 -45.61 28.59
CA GLU A 278 -7.97 -45.56 28.00
C GLU A 278 -7.97 -44.75 26.69
N PRO A 279 -8.41 -45.33 25.56
CA PRO A 279 -8.37 -44.64 24.23
C PRO A 279 -9.16 -43.33 24.22
N ALA A 280 -10.31 -43.27 24.87
CA ALA A 280 -11.14 -42.09 24.91
C ALA A 280 -10.46 -40.94 25.68
N ALA A 281 -9.80 -41.23 26.80
CA ALA A 281 -9.07 -40.25 27.58
C ALA A 281 -7.89 -39.64 26.80
N TYR A 282 -7.11 -40.51 26.12
CA TYR A 282 -6.02 -40.04 25.23
C TYR A 282 -6.54 -39.18 24.10
N TYR A 283 -7.64 -39.59 23.45
CA TYR A 283 -8.27 -38.83 22.39
C TYR A 283 -8.75 -37.45 22.86
N ALA A 284 -9.35 -37.38 24.02
CA ALA A 284 -9.79 -36.11 24.61
C ALA A 284 -8.63 -35.16 24.91
N GLU A 285 -7.53 -35.66 25.48
CA GLU A 285 -6.32 -34.90 25.77
C GLU A 285 -5.66 -34.36 24.48
N ALA A 286 -5.53 -35.20 23.46
CA ALA A 286 -5.00 -34.82 22.17
C ALA A 286 -5.90 -33.78 21.46
N SER A 287 -7.22 -33.94 21.60
CA SER A 287 -8.18 -32.98 21.04
C SER A 287 -8.09 -31.62 21.74
N ALA A 288 -7.85 -31.58 23.05
CA ALA A 288 -7.61 -30.34 23.79
C ALA A 288 -6.31 -29.63 23.31
N ALA A 289 -5.26 -30.39 23.00
CA ALA A 289 -4.03 -29.82 22.42
C ALA A 289 -4.29 -29.20 21.04
N ILE A 290 -5.07 -29.86 20.17
CA ILE A 290 -5.47 -29.35 18.86
C ILE A 290 -6.33 -28.08 19.02
N GLN A 291 -7.30 -28.07 19.94
CA GLN A 291 -8.13 -26.87 20.21
C GLN A 291 -7.29 -25.68 20.65
N GLY A 292 -6.28 -25.88 21.51
CA GLY A 292 -5.33 -24.85 21.90
C GLY A 292 -4.53 -24.32 20.71
N ALA A 293 -4.04 -25.21 19.84
CA ALA A 293 -3.33 -24.84 18.64
C ALA A 293 -4.20 -24.03 17.64
N VAL A 294 -5.46 -24.44 17.49
CA VAL A 294 -6.46 -23.74 16.67
C VAL A 294 -6.75 -22.35 17.22
N ALA A 295 -6.90 -22.22 18.53
CA ALA A 295 -7.14 -20.92 19.19
C ALA A 295 -5.97 -19.94 18.90
N LEU A 296 -4.72 -20.40 19.08
CA LEU A 296 -3.54 -19.60 18.77
C LEU A 296 -3.49 -19.22 17.28
N LYS A 297 -3.69 -20.19 16.38
CA LYS A 297 -3.71 -19.94 14.93
C LYS A 297 -4.76 -18.88 14.56
N ASN A 298 -5.96 -18.95 15.12
CA ASN A 298 -7.03 -17.99 14.85
C ASN A 298 -6.65 -16.59 15.34
N GLU A 299 -6.07 -16.48 16.53
CA GLU A 299 -5.60 -15.22 17.09
C GLU A 299 -4.53 -14.57 16.23
N LEU A 300 -3.51 -15.34 15.80
CA LEU A 300 -2.44 -14.86 14.92
C LEU A 300 -2.96 -14.45 13.54
N ALA A 301 -3.82 -15.26 12.94
CA ALA A 301 -4.42 -14.98 11.63
C ALA A 301 -5.30 -13.72 11.65
N GLN A 302 -6.11 -13.55 12.70
CA GLN A 302 -6.92 -12.35 12.88
C GLN A 302 -6.06 -11.10 13.05
N SER A 303 -4.98 -11.21 13.83
CA SER A 303 -4.03 -10.11 14.02
C SER A 303 -3.34 -9.71 12.73
N LEU A 304 -2.89 -10.70 11.94
CA LEU A 304 -2.29 -10.46 10.62
C LEU A 304 -3.26 -9.70 9.71
N VAL A 305 -4.49 -10.19 9.55
CA VAL A 305 -5.51 -9.55 8.70
C VAL A 305 -5.85 -8.14 9.21
N THR A 306 -5.91 -7.96 10.53
CA THR A 306 -6.19 -6.63 11.12
C THR A 306 -5.09 -5.63 10.81
N LEU A 307 -3.82 -5.99 11.04
CA LEU A 307 -2.68 -5.11 10.77
C LEU A 307 -2.54 -4.78 9.29
N LEU A 308 -2.71 -5.78 8.40
CA LEU A 308 -2.69 -5.54 6.96
C LEU A 308 -3.86 -4.66 6.50
N THR A 309 -5.04 -4.81 7.10
CA THR A 309 -6.21 -3.94 6.83
C THR A 309 -5.92 -2.50 7.25
N GLN A 310 -5.33 -2.31 8.44
CA GLN A 310 -4.88 -1.01 8.92
C GLN A 310 -3.87 -0.39 7.95
N ARG A 311 -2.84 -1.14 7.53
CA ARG A 311 -1.83 -0.70 6.56
C ARG A 311 -2.45 -0.21 5.25
N VAL A 312 -3.40 -0.95 4.69
CA VAL A 312 -4.12 -0.54 3.47
C VAL A 312 -4.91 0.75 3.69
N HIS A 313 -5.57 0.88 4.85
CA HIS A 313 -6.31 2.08 5.22
C HIS A 313 -5.38 3.30 5.32
N ASP A 314 -4.27 3.17 6.04
CA ASP A 314 -3.30 4.26 6.29
C ASP A 314 -2.64 4.71 4.98
N LYS A 315 -2.22 3.76 4.13
CA LYS A 315 -1.65 4.07 2.81
C LYS A 315 -2.68 4.74 1.89
N THR A 316 -3.95 4.32 1.93
CA THR A 316 -5.04 4.95 1.16
C THR A 316 -5.29 6.39 1.62
N THR A 317 -5.36 6.61 2.93
CA THR A 317 -5.54 7.95 3.51
C THR A 317 -4.36 8.86 3.19
N SER A 318 -3.13 8.35 3.32
CA SER A 318 -1.91 9.08 2.96
C SER A 318 -1.90 9.48 1.47
N LEU A 319 -2.30 8.58 0.57
CA LEU A 319 -2.41 8.86 -0.86
C LEU A 319 -3.35 10.06 -1.12
N TRP A 320 -4.56 10.01 -0.58
CA TRP A 320 -5.53 11.09 -0.79
C TRP A 320 -5.11 12.41 -0.17
N LEU A 321 -4.52 12.39 1.02
CA LEU A 321 -3.99 13.58 1.67
C LEU A 321 -2.88 14.22 0.84
N GLN A 322 -1.90 13.44 0.40
CA GLN A 322 -0.78 13.94 -0.39
C GLN A 322 -1.24 14.47 -1.75
N MET A 323 -2.16 13.77 -2.42
CA MET A 323 -2.73 14.24 -3.69
C MET A 323 -3.56 15.51 -3.51
N GLY A 324 -4.30 15.64 -2.41
CA GLY A 324 -5.03 16.87 -2.07
C GLY A 324 -4.11 18.06 -1.87
N VAL A 325 -3.04 17.90 -1.09
CA VAL A 325 -2.04 18.94 -0.85
C VAL A 325 -1.31 19.32 -2.15
N ALA A 326 -0.87 18.33 -2.94
CA ALA A 326 -0.21 18.55 -4.22
C ALA A 326 -1.13 19.27 -5.22
N GLY A 327 -2.40 18.87 -5.31
CA GLY A 327 -3.40 19.50 -6.16
C GLY A 327 -3.70 20.95 -5.76
N ALA A 328 -3.85 21.22 -4.47
CA ALA A 328 -4.04 22.56 -3.95
C ALA A 328 -2.82 23.46 -4.23
N GLY A 329 -1.60 22.94 -3.99
CA GLY A 329 -0.36 23.67 -4.28
C GLY A 329 -0.19 23.98 -5.77
N LEU A 330 -0.47 23.03 -6.64
CA LEU A 330 -0.43 23.20 -8.09
C LEU A 330 -1.49 24.23 -8.55
N GLY A 331 -2.71 24.11 -8.02
CA GLY A 331 -3.79 25.04 -8.32
C GLY A 331 -3.46 26.48 -7.90
N LEU A 332 -2.89 26.67 -6.71
CA LEU A 332 -2.43 27.97 -6.21
C LEU A 332 -1.30 28.52 -7.10
N LEU A 333 -0.33 27.69 -7.50
CA LEU A 333 0.75 28.08 -8.39
C LEU A 333 0.21 28.59 -9.73
N VAL A 334 -0.70 27.83 -10.35
CA VAL A 334 -1.34 28.22 -11.61
C VAL A 334 -2.13 29.52 -11.45
N TYR A 335 -2.90 29.65 -10.37
CA TYR A 335 -3.67 30.86 -10.05
C TYR A 335 -2.74 32.08 -9.93
N LEU A 336 -1.67 31.99 -9.14
CA LEU A 336 -0.71 33.08 -8.96
C LEU A 336 0.02 33.43 -10.25
N ALA A 337 0.39 32.43 -11.06
CA ALA A 337 1.02 32.66 -12.37
C ALA A 337 0.09 33.40 -13.33
N LEU A 338 -1.19 33.01 -13.38
CA LEU A 338 -2.20 33.72 -14.20
C LEU A 338 -2.49 35.12 -13.70
N ALA A 339 -2.61 35.30 -12.38
CA ALA A 339 -2.82 36.62 -11.76
C ALA A 339 -1.63 37.55 -12.04
N PHE A 340 -0.40 37.07 -11.89
CA PHE A 340 0.82 37.81 -12.23
C PHE A 340 0.86 38.17 -13.71
N TYR A 341 0.56 37.22 -14.60
CA TYR A 341 0.49 37.45 -16.03
C TYR A 341 -0.52 38.56 -16.39
N ALA A 342 -1.74 38.49 -15.85
CA ALA A 342 -2.80 39.44 -16.09
C ALA A 342 -2.42 40.86 -15.59
N SER A 343 -1.92 40.94 -14.36
CA SER A 343 -1.47 42.20 -13.74
C SER A 343 -0.35 42.85 -14.55
N PHE A 344 0.71 42.08 -14.84
CA PHE A 344 1.87 42.57 -15.57
C PHE A 344 1.55 42.99 -17.02
N SER A 345 0.78 42.16 -17.74
CA SER A 345 0.36 42.46 -19.11
C SER A 345 -0.53 43.72 -19.16
N GLY A 346 -1.43 43.85 -18.22
CA GLY A 346 -2.30 45.05 -18.11
C GLY A 346 -1.52 46.34 -17.86
N ALA A 347 -0.60 46.33 -16.90
CA ALA A 347 0.26 47.47 -16.60
C ALA A 347 1.16 47.85 -17.81
N LEU A 348 1.76 46.87 -18.47
CA LEU A 348 2.60 47.09 -19.64
C LEU A 348 1.80 47.68 -20.84
N GLN A 349 0.54 47.21 -21.03
CA GLN A 349 -0.33 47.72 -22.08
C GLN A 349 -0.76 49.15 -21.78
N ALA A 350 -1.09 49.48 -20.51
CA ALA A 350 -1.40 50.83 -20.10
C ALA A 350 -0.21 51.81 -20.34
N LEU A 351 0.99 51.38 -19.94
CA LEU A 351 2.21 52.16 -20.15
C LEU A 351 2.49 52.39 -21.65
N ARG A 352 2.37 51.34 -22.47
CA ARG A 352 2.54 51.48 -23.96
C ARG A 352 1.51 52.43 -24.55
N SER A 353 0.24 52.36 -24.12
CA SER A 353 -0.80 53.26 -24.59
C SER A 353 -0.51 54.71 -24.20
N ALA A 354 -0.05 54.94 -22.96
CA ALA A 354 0.33 56.27 -22.48
C ALA A 354 1.52 56.87 -23.25
N VAL A 355 2.57 56.09 -23.46
CA VAL A 355 3.75 56.53 -24.29
C VAL A 355 3.36 56.85 -25.71
N ASN A 356 2.51 56.06 -26.37
CA ASN A 356 2.03 56.31 -27.70
C ASN A 356 1.20 57.62 -27.77
N ALA A 357 0.26 57.81 -26.82
CA ALA A 357 -0.54 59.06 -26.72
C ALA A 357 0.35 60.30 -26.56
N SER A 358 1.37 60.20 -25.68
CA SER A 358 2.36 61.27 -25.51
C SER A 358 3.17 61.57 -26.79
N ALA A 359 3.55 60.54 -27.53
CA ALA A 359 4.27 60.66 -28.80
C ALA A 359 3.41 61.31 -29.90
N ASP A 360 2.09 61.06 -29.86
CA ASP A 360 1.11 61.65 -30.78
C ASP A 360 0.70 63.10 -30.37
N GLY A 361 1.30 63.64 -29.30
CA GLY A 361 1.08 65.01 -28.84
C GLY A 361 -0.07 65.15 -27.82
N ASP A 362 -0.74 64.05 -27.43
CA ASP A 362 -1.76 64.07 -26.38
C ASP A 362 -1.11 64.03 -24.98
N LEU A 363 -0.64 65.19 -24.52
CA LEU A 363 -0.01 65.31 -23.18
C LEU A 363 -1.02 65.51 -22.06
N ALA A 364 -2.32 65.65 -22.38
CA ALA A 364 -3.37 65.90 -21.39
C ALA A 364 -3.99 64.61 -20.81
N ARG A 365 -3.73 63.46 -21.46
CA ARG A 365 -4.27 62.16 -21.06
C ARG A 365 -3.58 61.65 -19.79
N PRO A 366 -4.34 61.37 -18.66
CA PRO A 366 -3.75 60.91 -17.43
C PRO A 366 -3.16 59.48 -17.63
N ILE A 367 -1.98 59.24 -17.04
CA ILE A 367 -1.30 57.97 -17.06
C ILE A 367 -1.63 57.24 -15.77
N ASN A 368 -2.66 56.36 -15.82
CA ASN A 368 -3.09 55.59 -14.65
C ASN A 368 -2.61 54.13 -14.79
N VAL A 369 -1.43 53.85 -14.26
CA VAL A 369 -0.92 52.46 -14.09
C VAL A 369 -1.29 52.03 -12.67
N GLN A 370 -2.23 51.08 -12.56
CA GLN A 370 -2.64 50.52 -11.28
C GLN A 370 -1.58 49.61 -10.72
N GLY A 371 -1.19 49.78 -9.47
CA GLY A 371 -0.21 48.95 -8.77
C GLY A 371 0.57 49.75 -7.73
N ARG A 372 1.50 49.07 -7.06
CA ARG A 372 2.49 49.65 -6.13
C ARG A 372 3.90 49.08 -6.43
N ASP A 373 4.10 48.64 -7.66
CA ASP A 373 5.33 48.03 -8.15
C ASP A 373 6.13 49.04 -9.02
N GLU A 374 7.25 48.60 -9.54
CA GLU A 374 8.16 49.40 -10.37
C GLU A 374 7.49 49.89 -11.66
N LEU A 375 6.43 49.19 -12.15
CA LEU A 375 5.67 49.62 -13.32
C LEU A 375 4.79 50.83 -12.98
N ALA A 376 4.20 50.87 -11.79
CA ALA A 376 3.47 52.01 -11.29
C ALA A 376 4.40 53.23 -11.09
N ASP A 377 5.62 53.03 -10.59
CA ASP A 377 6.64 54.10 -10.45
C ASP A 377 7.09 54.67 -11.80
N ILE A 378 7.24 53.81 -12.82
CA ILE A 378 7.51 54.27 -14.18
C ILE A 378 6.33 55.08 -14.72
N GLY A 379 5.08 54.62 -14.50
CA GLY A 379 3.87 55.35 -14.86
C GLY A 379 3.80 56.76 -14.24
N ALA A 380 4.05 56.85 -12.95
CA ALA A 380 4.09 58.13 -12.22
C ALA A 380 5.23 59.05 -12.72
N THR A 381 6.34 58.46 -13.16
CA THR A 381 7.45 59.27 -13.74
C THR A 381 7.11 59.80 -15.11
N LEU A 382 6.46 59.00 -15.94
CA LEU A 382 5.94 59.43 -17.27
C LEU A 382 4.86 60.50 -17.08
N GLU A 383 3.96 60.39 -16.12
CA GLU A 383 2.96 61.43 -15.80
C GLU A 383 3.62 62.76 -15.46
N ARG A 384 4.61 62.75 -14.55
CA ARG A 384 5.39 63.96 -14.24
C ARG A 384 6.09 64.59 -15.45
N MET A 385 6.60 63.73 -16.38
CA MET A 385 7.21 64.17 -17.61
C MET A 385 6.18 64.87 -18.52
N ASN A 386 5.01 64.25 -18.71
CA ASN A 386 3.92 64.81 -19.52
C ASN A 386 3.44 66.19 -18.99
N ILE A 387 3.28 66.28 -17.66
CA ILE A 387 2.91 67.57 -17.00
C ILE A 387 3.95 68.66 -17.33
N ARG A 388 5.26 68.34 -17.24
CA ARG A 388 6.33 69.27 -17.54
C ARG A 388 6.38 69.68 -19.02
N LEU A 389 6.21 68.72 -19.89
CA LEU A 389 6.16 68.95 -21.36
C LEU A 389 4.94 69.82 -21.74
N SER A 390 3.78 69.53 -21.17
CA SER A 390 2.55 70.32 -21.36
C SER A 390 2.74 71.77 -20.90
N ALA A 391 3.36 71.99 -19.72
CA ALA A 391 3.68 73.30 -19.22
C ALA A 391 4.66 74.03 -20.13
N MET A 392 5.71 73.41 -20.65
CA MET A 392 6.68 73.99 -21.57
C MET A 392 6.04 74.34 -22.89
N VAL A 393 5.17 73.50 -23.47
CA VAL A 393 4.43 73.79 -24.71
C VAL A 393 3.50 74.97 -24.51
N ALA A 394 2.82 75.06 -23.37
CA ALA A 394 1.97 76.22 -23.03
C ALA A 394 2.76 77.54 -22.92
N GLU A 395 3.95 77.48 -22.31
CA GLU A 395 4.86 78.64 -22.21
C GLU A 395 5.39 79.09 -23.61
N ILE A 396 5.79 78.12 -24.43
CA ILE A 396 6.23 78.41 -25.84
C ILE A 396 5.06 79.04 -26.61
N ARG A 397 3.84 78.55 -26.50
CA ARG A 397 2.67 79.08 -27.18
C ARG A 397 2.35 80.48 -26.67
N SER A 398 2.42 80.75 -25.39
CA SER A 398 2.25 82.04 -24.80
C SER A 398 3.32 83.04 -25.28
N SER A 399 4.57 82.61 -25.36
CA SER A 399 5.68 83.44 -25.87
C SER A 399 5.53 83.72 -27.36
N ALA A 400 5.11 82.77 -28.16
CA ALA A 400 4.84 82.94 -29.62
C ALA A 400 3.68 83.92 -29.82
N VAL A 401 2.62 83.91 -29.03
CA VAL A 401 1.54 84.87 -29.08
C VAL A 401 2.07 86.28 -28.73
N ARG A 402 2.89 86.42 -27.69
CA ARG A 402 3.50 87.70 -27.32
C ARG A 402 4.40 88.26 -28.41
N VAL A 403 5.23 87.43 -29.03
CA VAL A 403 6.06 87.85 -30.17
C VAL A 403 5.21 88.25 -31.35
N GLY A 404 4.14 87.49 -31.69
CA GLY A 404 3.17 87.90 -32.71
C GLY A 404 2.49 89.25 -32.45
N MET A 405 2.06 89.46 -31.22
CA MET A 405 1.48 90.80 -30.81
C MET A 405 2.52 91.91 -30.92
N SER A 406 3.75 91.69 -30.44
CA SER A 406 4.82 92.68 -30.54
C SER A 406 5.17 92.96 -32.02
N GLY A 407 5.19 91.97 -32.92
CA GLY A 407 5.37 92.12 -34.36
C GLY A 407 4.26 92.95 -35.02
N GLN A 408 3.01 92.72 -34.64
CA GLN A 408 1.88 93.55 -35.09
C GLN A 408 2.01 95.01 -34.62
N THR A 409 2.41 95.25 -33.36
CA THR A 409 2.64 96.60 -32.85
C THR A 409 3.75 97.33 -33.58
N VAL A 410 4.86 96.65 -33.88
CA VAL A 410 5.97 97.20 -34.67
C VAL A 410 5.54 97.46 -36.12
N SER A 411 4.75 96.56 -36.75
CA SER A 411 4.22 96.78 -38.11
C SER A 411 3.30 97.93 -38.22
N SER A 412 2.41 98.12 -37.20
CA SER A 412 1.49 99.25 -37.17
C SER A 412 2.21 100.59 -36.91
N SER A 413 3.26 100.58 -36.06
CA SER A 413 4.10 101.77 -35.84
C SER A 413 4.93 102.19 -37.07
N SER A 414 5.36 101.15 -37.86
CA SER A 414 6.10 101.37 -39.12
C SER A 414 5.22 101.90 -40.31
N GLN A 415 3.89 101.71 -40.21
CA GLN A 415 2.93 102.30 -41.20
C GLN A 415 2.50 103.70 -40.85
N GLN A 416 2.84 104.21 -39.67
CA GLN A 416 2.52 105.61 -39.20
C GLN A 416 3.71 106.58 -39.38
N LEU A 417 4.85 106.13 -39.80
CA LEU A 417 5.99 106.88 -40.27
C LEU A 417 5.97 107.00 -41.76
#